data_a62f21f0b5e4b62b31e82cfc2cdab56c
#
_entry.id   a62f21f0b5e4b62b31e82cfc2cdab56c
#
_cell.length_a   1.000
_cell.length_b   1.000
_cell.length_c   1.000
_cell.angle_alpha   90.00
_cell.angle_beta   90.00
_cell.angle_gamma   90.00
#
_symmetry.space_group_name_H-M   'P 1'
#
loop_
_entity.id
_entity.type
_entity.pdbx_description
1 polymer ?
#
loop_
_entity_poly.entity_id
_entity_poly.type
_entity_poly.pdbx_seq_one_letter_code
_entity_poly.pdbx_strand_id
1 'polypeptide(L)'
;MDYTVTIFIKNGVYKEKLVIPSWVKNVQLVGESAEKTIITYDDHANINKMGTFRTYTVKVEGNDITFKDLTIENNAAPLGQAVALHTEGDRLMFCQLPFPGKSGYYLYRNRRSASLIHKLLYRGNYRFIFGPSTALFEYCELHSKRDSYITAASTPQK
;
A
#
# COMPACT_ATOMS: atom_id res chain seq x y z
N MET A 1 25.42 10.26 10.19
CA MET A 1 25.32 9.07 9.33
C MET A 1 23.89 8.54 9.43
N ASP A 2 23.22 8.49 8.30
CA ASP A 2 21.86 7.93 8.28
C ASP A 2 21.96 6.41 8.07
N TYR A 3 21.80 5.66 9.16
CA TYR A 3 21.75 4.20 9.10
C TYR A 3 20.38 3.74 8.61
N THR A 4 20.36 2.80 7.67
CA THR A 4 19.14 2.09 7.29
C THR A 4 18.96 0.87 8.19
N VAL A 5 17.81 0.78 8.84
CA VAL A 5 17.42 -0.38 9.64
C VAL A 5 16.68 -1.37 8.75
N THR A 6 17.13 -2.62 8.70
CA THR A 6 16.44 -3.68 7.96
C THR A 6 15.72 -4.60 8.93
N ILE A 7 14.41 -4.77 8.70
CA ILE A 7 13.54 -5.69 9.43
C ILE A 7 13.22 -6.87 8.53
N PHE A 8 13.72 -8.06 8.85
CA PHE A 8 13.38 -9.29 8.14
C PHE A 8 12.11 -9.91 8.71
N ILE A 9 11.16 -10.19 7.83
CA ILE A 9 9.87 -10.76 8.18
C ILE A 9 9.82 -12.19 7.63
N LYS A 10 9.68 -13.16 8.51
CA LYS A 10 9.58 -14.58 8.14
C LYS A 10 8.30 -14.88 7.36
N ASN A 11 8.30 -15.99 6.63
CA ASN A 11 7.08 -16.49 6.01
C ASN A 11 5.99 -16.70 7.07
N GLY A 12 4.80 -16.19 6.77
CA GLY A 12 3.65 -16.26 7.67
C GLY A 12 2.54 -15.32 7.24
N VAL A 13 1.36 -15.50 7.82
CA VAL A 13 0.21 -14.61 7.64
C VAL A 13 0.03 -13.79 8.90
N TYR A 14 0.30 -12.49 8.79
CA TYR A 14 0.24 -11.51 9.88
C TYR A 14 -1.08 -10.74 9.76
N LYS A 15 -2.09 -11.16 10.52
CA LYS A 15 -3.39 -10.48 10.53
C LYS A 15 -3.38 -9.33 11.52
N GLU A 16 -2.86 -8.21 11.08
CA GLU A 16 -2.72 -7.00 11.89
C GLU A 16 -2.67 -5.73 11.04
N LYS A 17 -3.03 -4.60 11.63
CA LYS A 17 -2.83 -3.28 11.01
C LYS A 17 -1.45 -2.75 11.40
N LEU A 18 -0.64 -2.43 10.40
CA LEU A 18 0.68 -1.87 10.60
C LEU A 18 0.66 -0.35 10.34
N VAL A 19 1.17 0.42 11.28
CA VAL A 19 1.40 1.86 11.10
C VAL A 19 2.87 2.18 11.28
N ILE A 20 3.47 2.83 10.28
CA ILE A 20 4.82 3.38 10.37
C ILE A 20 4.67 4.89 10.58
N PRO A 21 4.87 5.39 11.81
CA PRO A 21 4.61 6.79 12.15
C PRO A 21 5.59 7.76 11.49
N SER A 22 5.22 9.03 11.44
CA SER A 22 5.94 10.08 10.72
C SER A 22 7.37 10.36 11.21
N TRP A 23 7.71 9.98 12.45
CA TRP A 23 9.06 10.11 13.00
C TRP A 23 10.00 8.94 12.65
N VAL A 24 9.47 7.87 12.07
CA VAL A 24 10.25 6.73 11.59
C VAL A 24 10.81 7.05 10.21
N LYS A 25 12.10 6.80 10.02
CA LYS A 25 12.78 6.99 8.74
C LYS A 25 13.89 5.97 8.51
N ASN A 26 14.30 5.80 7.26
CA ASN A 26 15.39 4.91 6.86
C ASN A 26 15.18 3.45 7.31
N VAL A 27 14.00 2.90 7.04
CA VAL A 27 13.64 1.52 7.40
C VAL A 27 13.32 0.71 6.14
N GLN A 28 13.84 -0.51 6.09
CA GLN A 28 13.48 -1.51 5.10
C GLN A 28 12.74 -2.66 5.77
N LEU A 29 11.57 -3.02 5.25
CA LEU A 29 10.83 -4.23 5.59
C LEU A 29 11.01 -5.23 4.45
N VAL A 30 11.66 -6.35 4.74
CA VAL A 30 12.00 -7.37 3.75
C VAL A 30 11.37 -8.69 4.16
N GLY A 31 10.45 -9.18 3.35
CA GLY A 31 9.86 -10.50 3.53
C GLY A 31 10.83 -11.60 3.11
N GLU A 32 10.68 -12.76 3.70
CA GLU A 32 11.45 -13.95 3.31
C GLU A 32 11.03 -14.44 1.91
N SER A 33 9.75 -14.32 1.54
CA SER A 33 9.27 -14.49 0.17
C SER A 33 8.00 -13.68 -0.06
N ALA A 34 7.88 -13.11 -1.26
CA ALA A 34 6.77 -12.26 -1.62
C ALA A 34 5.40 -12.93 -1.50
N GLU A 35 5.30 -14.23 -1.82
CA GLU A 35 4.06 -14.98 -1.82
C GLU A 35 3.67 -15.56 -0.44
N LYS A 36 4.64 -15.69 0.46
CA LYS A 36 4.41 -16.37 1.75
C LYS A 36 4.54 -15.46 2.96
N THR A 37 5.10 -14.25 2.80
CA THR A 37 5.13 -13.22 3.84
C THR A 37 3.97 -12.27 3.60
N ILE A 38 2.86 -12.44 4.30
CA ILE A 38 1.60 -11.77 4.02
C ILE A 38 1.17 -10.93 5.21
N ILE A 39 1.07 -9.61 5.03
CA ILE A 39 0.46 -8.69 5.98
C ILE A 39 -0.97 -8.44 5.51
N THR A 40 -1.94 -8.82 6.31
CA THR A 40 -3.36 -8.79 5.92
C THR A 40 -4.25 -8.22 7.01
N TYR A 41 -5.35 -7.59 6.59
CA TYR A 41 -6.47 -7.20 7.46
C TYR A 41 -7.78 -7.23 6.68
N ASP A 42 -8.91 -7.01 7.35
CA ASP A 42 -10.24 -7.19 6.76
C ASP A 42 -11.24 -6.06 7.05
N ASP A 43 -10.76 -4.84 7.31
CA ASP A 43 -11.62 -3.67 7.46
C ASP A 43 -12.19 -3.19 6.11
N HIS A 44 -13.44 -2.75 6.11
CA HIS A 44 -14.07 -2.04 4.98
C HIS A 44 -14.85 -0.80 5.46
N ALA A 45 -15.09 0.14 4.57
CA ALA A 45 -15.63 1.47 4.90
C ALA A 45 -16.96 1.46 5.64
N ASN A 46 -17.77 0.41 5.47
CA ASN A 46 -19.08 0.28 6.10
C ASN A 46 -19.05 -0.31 7.52
N ILE A 47 -17.89 -0.80 7.98
CA ILE A 47 -17.76 -1.24 9.37
C ILE A 47 -17.81 0.01 10.26
N ASN A 48 -18.84 0.09 11.12
CA ASN A 48 -19.03 1.20 12.06
C ASN A 48 -18.92 2.59 11.41
N LYS A 49 -19.24 2.72 10.12
CA LYS A 49 -19.13 3.97 9.34
C LYS A 49 -17.74 4.61 9.43
N MET A 50 -16.68 3.80 9.53
CA MET A 50 -15.33 4.31 9.72
C MET A 50 -14.77 5.10 8.53
N GLY A 51 -15.36 4.94 7.34
CA GLY A 51 -14.90 5.57 6.11
C GLY A 51 -13.67 4.90 5.49
N THR A 52 -13.45 5.13 4.21
CA THR A 52 -12.44 4.43 3.39
C THR A 52 -11.02 4.60 3.91
N PHE A 53 -10.65 5.80 4.35
CA PHE A 53 -9.27 6.12 4.75
C PHE A 53 -8.79 5.42 6.02
N ARG A 54 -9.70 4.88 6.81
CA ARG A 54 -9.37 4.18 8.06
C ARG A 54 -9.28 2.65 7.89
N THR A 55 -9.55 2.15 6.69
CA THR A 55 -9.60 0.70 6.42
C THR A 55 -8.26 0.08 6.05
N TYR A 56 -7.18 0.86 6.03
CA TYR A 56 -5.87 0.39 5.61
C TYR A 56 -5.39 -0.83 6.41
N THR A 57 -4.68 -1.72 5.73
CA THR A 57 -3.88 -2.75 6.37
C THR A 57 -2.53 -2.18 6.80
N VAL A 58 -1.84 -1.48 5.89
CA VAL A 58 -0.58 -0.80 6.18
C VAL A 58 -0.72 0.69 5.94
N LYS A 59 -0.32 1.51 6.93
CA LYS A 59 -0.21 2.96 6.81
C LYS A 59 1.24 3.40 6.98
N VAL A 60 1.75 4.20 6.05
CA VAL A 60 3.13 4.71 6.07
C VAL A 60 3.11 6.22 6.11
N GLU A 61 3.43 6.79 7.25
CA GLU A 61 3.58 8.24 7.46
C GLU A 61 5.07 8.64 7.44
N GLY A 62 5.97 7.68 7.69
CA GLY A 62 7.41 7.87 7.73
C GLY A 62 8.02 8.07 6.34
N ASN A 63 9.24 8.62 6.31
CA ASN A 63 9.99 8.87 5.09
C ASN A 63 11.12 7.86 4.89
N ASP A 64 11.59 7.69 3.63
CA ASP A 64 12.69 6.79 3.31
C ASP A 64 12.41 5.34 3.75
N ILE A 65 11.18 4.87 3.49
CA ILE A 65 10.73 3.54 3.85
C ILE A 65 10.69 2.65 2.60
N THR A 66 11.25 1.46 2.71
CA THR A 66 11.25 0.45 1.65
C THR A 66 10.49 -0.80 2.10
N PHE A 67 9.62 -1.29 1.24
CA PHE A 67 9.00 -2.60 1.36
C PHE A 67 9.49 -3.49 0.21
N LYS A 68 9.88 -4.70 0.53
CA LYS A 68 10.40 -5.65 -0.45
C LYS A 68 10.02 -7.09 -0.14
N ASP A 69 9.73 -7.87 -1.18
CA ASP A 69 9.52 -9.32 -1.11
C ASP A 69 8.45 -9.74 -0.07
N LEU A 70 7.35 -9.01 0.00
CA LEU A 70 6.21 -9.34 0.87
C LEU A 70 4.89 -8.96 0.21
N THR A 71 3.80 -9.54 0.68
CA THR A 71 2.44 -9.22 0.25
C THR A 71 1.75 -8.32 1.26
N ILE A 72 1.12 -7.25 0.78
CA ILE A 72 0.19 -6.44 1.57
C ILE A 72 -1.20 -6.62 0.97
N GLU A 73 -2.17 -7.04 1.76
CA GLU A 73 -3.54 -7.19 1.30
C GLU A 73 -4.56 -6.66 2.31
N ASN A 74 -5.70 -6.23 1.82
CA ASN A 74 -6.89 -6.12 2.61
C ASN A 74 -7.88 -7.18 2.10
N ASN A 75 -8.22 -8.16 2.92
CA ASN A 75 -9.05 -9.30 2.55
C ASN A 75 -10.52 -9.13 2.96
N ALA A 76 -10.98 -7.90 3.12
CA ALA A 76 -12.37 -7.61 3.45
C ALA A 76 -13.35 -8.21 2.43
N ALA A 77 -14.50 -8.61 2.90
CA ALA A 77 -15.63 -8.96 2.05
C ALA A 77 -16.02 -7.75 1.18
N PRO A 78 -16.62 -7.96 -0.02
CA PRO A 78 -16.98 -6.87 -0.94
C PRO A 78 -18.21 -6.07 -0.48
N LEU A 79 -18.20 -5.65 0.79
CA LEU A 79 -19.26 -4.91 1.46
C LEU A 79 -19.02 -3.40 1.49
N GLY A 80 -17.87 -2.94 1.03
CA GLY A 80 -17.49 -1.54 0.99
C GLY A 80 -16.09 -1.35 0.46
N GLN A 81 -15.67 -0.08 0.34
CA GLN A 81 -14.29 0.23 -0.03
C GLN A 81 -13.34 -0.23 1.07
N ALA A 82 -12.22 -0.79 0.65
CA ALA A 82 -11.18 -1.30 1.54
C ALA A 82 -9.79 -0.96 0.97
N VAL A 83 -8.87 -0.57 1.84
CA VAL A 83 -7.54 -0.10 1.47
C VAL A 83 -6.49 -1.07 1.98
N ALA A 84 -5.60 -1.54 1.12
CA ALA A 84 -4.47 -2.35 1.55
C ALA A 84 -3.32 -1.46 2.03
N LEU A 85 -2.93 -0.45 1.23
CA LEU A 85 -1.80 0.42 1.52
C LEU A 85 -2.21 1.90 1.47
N HIS A 86 -1.91 2.63 2.54
CA HIS A 86 -2.09 4.08 2.66
C HIS A 86 -0.74 4.73 2.92
N THR A 87 -0.31 5.66 2.08
CA THR A 87 0.97 6.34 2.22
C THR A 87 0.80 7.84 2.40
N GLU A 88 1.47 8.41 3.37
CA GLU A 88 1.58 9.86 3.61
C GLU A 88 3.03 10.34 3.58
N GLY A 89 3.99 9.43 3.70
CA GLY A 89 5.42 9.71 3.71
C GLY A 89 5.99 10.03 2.33
N ASP A 90 7.25 10.44 2.32
CA ASP A 90 8.02 10.77 1.13
C ASP A 90 9.15 9.76 0.89
N ARG A 91 9.61 9.65 -0.37
CA ARG A 91 10.68 8.73 -0.81
C ARG A 91 10.42 7.29 -0.38
N LEU A 92 9.22 6.82 -0.69
CA LEU A 92 8.80 5.44 -0.42
C LEU A 92 9.14 4.55 -1.60
N MET A 93 9.63 3.36 -1.32
CA MET A 93 9.96 2.36 -2.32
C MET A 93 9.21 1.06 -2.05
N PHE A 94 8.57 0.54 -3.07
CA PHE A 94 7.83 -0.71 -3.02
C PHE A 94 8.35 -1.64 -4.12
N CYS A 95 9.01 -2.73 -3.75
CA CYS A 95 9.68 -3.64 -4.67
C CYS A 95 9.16 -5.06 -4.54
N GLN A 96 8.78 -5.67 -5.67
CA GLN A 96 8.36 -7.06 -5.76
C GLN A 96 7.21 -7.40 -4.79
N LEU A 97 6.17 -6.57 -4.82
CA LEU A 97 4.99 -6.76 -4.00
C LEU A 97 3.85 -7.35 -4.82
N PRO A 98 3.48 -8.63 -4.65
CA PRO A 98 2.22 -9.12 -5.13
C PRO A 98 1.08 -8.59 -4.25
N PHE A 99 -0.03 -8.26 -4.90
CA PHE A 99 -1.23 -7.79 -4.24
C PHE A 99 -2.44 -8.57 -4.76
N PRO A 100 -2.72 -9.73 -4.20
CA PRO A 100 -3.77 -10.64 -4.67
C PRO A 100 -5.18 -10.22 -4.27
N GLY A 101 -5.33 -9.13 -3.53
CA GLY A 101 -6.54 -8.78 -2.80
C GLY A 101 -7.78 -8.40 -3.63
N LYS A 102 -8.91 -8.30 -2.94
CA LYS A 102 -10.21 -7.80 -3.43
C LYS A 102 -10.32 -6.27 -3.32
N SER A 103 -9.32 -5.61 -2.78
CA SER A 103 -9.33 -4.25 -2.26
C SER A 103 -8.45 -3.31 -3.06
N GLY A 104 -8.74 -2.03 -2.95
CA GLY A 104 -8.00 -0.96 -3.62
C GLY A 104 -6.71 -0.54 -2.90
N TYR A 105 -5.87 0.17 -3.63
CA TYR A 105 -4.73 0.91 -3.13
C TYR A 105 -5.06 2.33 -2.86
N TYR A 106 -4.39 2.85 -1.86
CA TYR A 106 -4.37 4.27 -1.59
C TYR A 106 -2.94 4.75 -1.56
N LEU A 107 -2.53 5.50 -2.59
CA LEU A 107 -1.37 6.38 -2.50
C LEU A 107 -1.91 7.75 -2.14
N TYR A 108 -1.84 8.10 -0.89
CA TYR A 108 -2.32 9.38 -0.38
C TYR A 108 -1.25 10.08 0.41
N ARG A 109 -0.96 11.19 -0.02
CA ARG A 109 -1.01 12.57 0.42
C ARG A 109 0.34 13.18 0.83
N ASN A 110 0.99 13.77 -0.06
CA ASN A 110 1.57 15.11 0.12
C ASN A 110 1.90 15.64 -1.27
N ARG A 111 1.58 16.88 -1.60
CA ARG A 111 1.88 17.47 -2.91
C ARG A 111 3.38 17.46 -3.27
N ARG A 112 4.23 17.09 -2.33
CA ARG A 112 5.70 17.04 -2.46
C ARG A 112 6.28 15.64 -2.26
N SER A 113 5.45 14.62 -2.05
CA SER A 113 5.93 13.25 -1.84
C SER A 113 6.13 12.53 -3.16
N ALA A 114 7.18 11.74 -3.25
CA ALA A 114 7.49 10.86 -4.36
C ALA A 114 7.58 9.41 -3.89
N SER A 115 7.06 8.49 -4.69
CA SER A 115 7.15 7.06 -4.43
C SER A 115 7.58 6.31 -5.68
N LEU A 116 8.44 5.31 -5.52
CA LEU A 116 8.81 4.38 -6.57
C LEU A 116 8.16 3.03 -6.31
N ILE A 117 7.45 2.54 -7.31
CA ILE A 117 6.79 1.23 -7.28
C ILE A 117 7.38 0.39 -8.39
N HIS A 118 8.12 -0.64 -8.02
CA HIS A 118 8.86 -1.47 -8.94
C HIS A 118 8.42 -2.94 -8.86
N LYS A 119 8.10 -3.55 -10.01
CA LYS A 119 7.62 -4.92 -10.14
C LYS A 119 6.40 -5.23 -9.25
N LEU A 120 5.39 -4.39 -9.36
CA LEU A 120 4.11 -4.59 -8.71
C LEU A 120 3.20 -5.46 -9.56
N LEU A 121 2.64 -6.51 -8.98
CA LEU A 121 1.51 -7.22 -9.55
C LEU A 121 0.25 -6.91 -8.74
N TYR A 122 -0.67 -6.15 -9.31
CA TYR A 122 -1.95 -5.82 -8.69
C TYR A 122 -3.12 -6.50 -9.40
N ARG A 123 -4.05 -7.06 -8.62
CA ARG A 123 -5.30 -7.63 -9.12
C ARG A 123 -6.46 -7.17 -8.22
N GLY A 124 -7.28 -6.25 -8.70
CA GLY A 124 -8.38 -5.68 -7.91
C GLY A 124 -9.69 -5.48 -8.68
N ASN A 125 -10.78 -5.24 -7.93
CA ASN A 125 -12.13 -5.13 -8.48
C ASN A 125 -12.57 -3.70 -8.79
N TYR A 126 -11.96 -2.68 -8.20
CA TYR A 126 -12.35 -1.27 -8.31
C TYR A 126 -11.12 -0.36 -8.39
N ARG A 127 -11.34 0.97 -8.46
CA ARG A 127 -10.29 2.00 -8.46
C ARG A 127 -9.23 1.70 -7.41
N PHE A 128 -7.98 1.62 -7.81
CA PHE A 128 -6.95 1.10 -6.92
C PHE A 128 -5.76 2.05 -6.70
N ILE A 129 -5.67 3.16 -7.46
CA ILE A 129 -4.66 4.19 -7.24
C ILE A 129 -5.36 5.52 -7.04
N PHE A 130 -5.18 6.15 -5.88
CA PHE A 130 -5.83 7.41 -5.54
C PHE A 130 -4.82 8.41 -4.97
N GLY A 131 -5.10 9.68 -5.10
CA GLY A 131 -4.46 10.75 -4.37
C GLY A 131 -3.63 11.71 -5.23
N PRO A 132 -3.10 12.78 -4.61
CA PRO A 132 -2.33 13.83 -5.27
C PRO A 132 -0.82 13.59 -5.29
N SER A 133 -0.34 12.43 -4.85
CA SER A 133 1.09 12.11 -4.79
C SER A 133 1.67 11.84 -6.17
N THR A 134 2.96 12.11 -6.33
CA THR A 134 3.73 11.66 -7.48
C THR A 134 4.16 10.21 -7.25
N ALA A 135 3.86 9.31 -8.18
CA ALA A 135 4.30 7.93 -8.12
C ALA A 135 4.83 7.47 -9.48
N LEU A 136 6.00 6.85 -9.47
CA LEU A 136 6.57 6.19 -10.63
C LEU A 136 6.31 4.69 -10.54
N PHE A 137 5.70 4.12 -11.56
CA PHE A 137 5.44 2.69 -11.69
C PHE A 137 6.37 2.10 -12.74
N GLU A 138 7.26 1.22 -12.35
CA GLU A 138 8.19 0.54 -13.24
C GLU A 138 7.97 -0.97 -13.23
N TYR A 139 7.86 -1.57 -14.42
CA TYR A 139 7.64 -3.01 -14.59
C TYR A 139 6.42 -3.54 -13.81
N CYS A 140 5.38 -2.73 -13.70
CA CYS A 140 4.18 -3.03 -12.93
C CYS A 140 3.09 -3.61 -13.84
N GLU A 141 2.34 -4.57 -13.32
CA GLU A 141 1.21 -5.20 -13.96
C GLU A 141 -0.06 -4.90 -13.15
N LEU A 142 -1.02 -4.22 -13.78
CA LEU A 142 -2.24 -3.75 -13.14
C LEU A 142 -3.46 -4.40 -13.78
N HIS A 143 -4.08 -5.36 -13.09
CA HIS A 143 -5.26 -6.08 -13.56
C HIS A 143 -6.53 -5.58 -12.88
N SER A 144 -7.45 -5.00 -13.65
CA SER A 144 -8.82 -4.79 -13.20
C SER A 144 -9.65 -6.05 -13.46
N LYS A 145 -10.28 -6.57 -12.42
CA LYS A 145 -11.16 -7.75 -12.51
C LYS A 145 -12.59 -7.41 -12.93
N ARG A 146 -12.93 -6.13 -13.01
CA ARG A 146 -14.23 -5.60 -13.44
C ARG A 146 -14.04 -4.31 -14.21
N ASP A 147 -15.06 -3.88 -14.96
CA ASP A 147 -15.08 -2.57 -15.57
C ASP A 147 -14.98 -1.49 -14.48
N SER A 148 -13.84 -0.80 -14.47
CA SER A 148 -13.52 0.16 -13.43
C SER A 148 -12.39 1.09 -13.87
N TYR A 149 -12.26 2.24 -13.20
CA TYR A 149 -11.14 3.15 -13.41
C TYR A 149 -9.90 2.66 -12.65
N ILE A 150 -8.74 2.71 -13.29
CA ILE A 150 -7.45 2.35 -12.68
C ILE A 150 -7.05 3.40 -11.63
N THR A 151 -7.25 4.67 -11.94
CA THR A 151 -6.83 5.77 -11.07
C THR A 151 -7.97 6.73 -10.78
N ALA A 152 -7.89 7.40 -9.62
CA ALA A 152 -8.67 8.57 -9.29
C ALA A 152 -7.73 9.62 -8.68
N ALA A 153 -6.97 10.30 -9.56
CA ALA A 153 -6.08 11.37 -9.15
C ALA A 153 -6.89 12.57 -8.61
N SER A 154 -6.43 13.16 -7.53
CA SER A 154 -6.96 14.40 -6.98
C SER A 154 -5.93 15.53 -7.11
N THR A 155 -5.33 15.66 -8.31
CA THR A 155 -4.37 16.71 -8.61
C THR A 155 -5.08 18.05 -8.62
N PRO A 156 -4.68 19.02 -7.79
CA PRO A 156 -5.28 20.35 -7.81
C PRO A 156 -4.96 21.06 -9.13
N GLN A 157 -5.91 21.81 -9.64
CA GLN A 157 -5.62 22.76 -10.70
C GLN A 157 -4.59 23.79 -10.22
N LYS A 158 -3.64 24.10 -11.09
CA LYS A 158 -2.67 25.18 -10.86
C LYS A 158 -3.34 26.53 -11.00
#